data_ec7c85d1ec2f34624b92bc7c683aa659
#
_entry.id   ec7c85d1ec2f34624b92bc7c683aa659
#
_cell.length_a   1.000
_cell.length_b   1.000
_cell.length_c   1.000
_cell.angle_alpha   90.00
_cell.angle_beta   90.00
_cell.angle_gamma   90.00
#
_symmetry.space_group_name_H-M   'P 1'
#
loop_
_entity.id
_entity.type
_entity.pdbx_description
1 polymer ?
#
loop_
_entity_poly.entity_id
_entity_poly.type
_entity_poly.pdbx_seq_one_letter_code
_entity_poly.pdbx_strand_id
1 'polypeptide(L)' 'MRYKYTITEVNKEPEEVQAMSYKKMLKSLLLKTPKFTGAIVYINKKDRKITRSFRNGKDNTYGDNQYDFVH' A
#
# COMPACT_ATOMS: atom_id res chain seq x y z
N MET A 1 14.21 -6.39 11.44
CA MET A 1 13.43 -7.24 10.54
C MET A 1 12.78 -6.41 9.45
N ARG A 2 12.82 -6.87 8.23
CA ARG A 2 12.22 -6.16 7.11
C ARG A 2 11.03 -6.91 6.54
N TYR A 3 10.07 -6.16 6.06
CA TYR A 3 8.89 -6.72 5.43
C TYR A 3 8.94 -6.45 3.93
N LYS A 4 8.33 -7.34 3.17
CA LYS A 4 8.27 -7.19 1.72
C LYS A 4 6.93 -6.57 1.32
N TYR A 5 7.01 -5.59 0.43
CA TYR A 5 5.82 -4.91 -0.07
C TYR A 5 5.83 -5.00 -1.59
N THR A 6 4.71 -5.43 -2.16
CA THR A 6 4.56 -5.47 -3.62
C THR A 6 3.76 -4.25 -4.03
N ILE A 7 4.39 -3.37 -4.78
CA ILE A 7 3.79 -2.11 -5.20
C ILE A 7 3.45 -2.21 -6.68
N THR A 8 2.17 -2.06 -7.00
CA THR A 8 1.72 -2.09 -8.38
C THR A 8 1.13 -0.73 -8.73
N GLU A 9 1.88 0.04 -9.51
CA GLU A 9 1.41 1.33 -9.96
C GLU A 9 0.64 1.15 -11.26
N VAL A 10 -0.39 1.96 -11.47
CA VAL A 10 -1.18 1.91 -12.69
C VAL A 10 -0.27 2.05 -13.91
N ASN A 11 -0.46 1.17 -14.89
CA ASN A 11 0.30 1.14 -16.13
C ASN A 11 1.77 0.79 -15.97
N LYS A 12 2.13 0.18 -14.84
CA LYS A 12 3.50 -0.26 -14.60
C LYS A 12 3.49 -1.67 -14.03
N GLU A 13 4.62 -2.35 -14.15
CA GLU A 13 4.74 -3.69 -13.62
C GLU A 13 4.92 -3.66 -12.11
N PRO A 14 4.53 -4.74 -11.42
CA PRO A 14 4.71 -4.82 -9.96
C PRO A 14 6.17 -4.70 -9.58
N GLU A 15 6.40 -4.01 -8.48
CA GLU A 15 7.75 -3.82 -7.95
C GLU A 15 7.76 -4.27 -6.49
N GLU A 16 8.77 -5.07 -6.11
CA GLU A 16 8.91 -5.51 -4.74
C GLU A 16 9.94 -4.65 -4.02
N VAL A 17 9.56 -4.14 -2.85
CA VAL A 17 10.49 -3.37 -2.03
C VAL A 17 10.47 -3.92 -0.61
N GLN A 18 11.54 -3.65 0.14
CA GLN A 18 11.64 -4.06 1.52
C GLN A 18 11.80 -2.84 2.40
N ALA A 19 11.16 -2.87 3.56
CA ALA A 19 11.28 -1.78 4.51
C ALA A 19 11.02 -2.28 5.91
N MET A 20 11.44 -1.52 6.90
CA MET A 20 11.28 -1.92 8.29
C MET A 20 9.85 -1.75 8.78
N SER A 21 9.08 -0.91 8.13
CA SER A 21 7.68 -0.74 8.47
C SER A 21 6.90 -0.22 7.28
N TYR A 22 5.59 -0.41 7.34
CA TYR A 22 4.71 0.10 6.29
C TYR A 22 4.82 1.62 6.17
N LYS A 23 4.87 2.29 7.33
CA LYS A 23 4.96 3.75 7.35
C LYS A 23 6.21 4.26 6.65
N LYS A 24 7.34 3.61 6.90
CA LYS A 24 8.60 3.99 6.26
C LYS A 24 8.57 3.72 4.76
N MET A 25 8.02 2.58 4.38
CA MET A 25 7.88 2.23 2.97
C MET A 25 7.02 3.28 2.26
N LEU A 26 5.89 3.61 2.85
CA LEU A 26 4.95 4.54 2.26
C LEU A 26 5.55 5.94 2.12
N LYS A 27 6.28 6.38 3.14
CA LYS A 27 6.93 7.68 3.07
C LYS A 27 7.91 7.75 1.92
N SER A 28 8.73 6.71 1.74
CA SER A 28 9.66 6.65 0.63
C SER A 28 8.96 6.63 -0.71
N LEU A 29 7.90 5.84 -0.80
CA LEU A 29 7.15 5.74 -2.05
C LEU A 29 6.55 7.08 -2.45
N LEU A 30 5.94 7.78 -1.52
CA LEU A 30 5.29 9.05 -1.82
C LEU A 30 6.29 10.18 -2.09
N LEU A 31 7.51 10.05 -1.58
CA LEU A 31 8.56 11.01 -1.93
C LEU A 31 8.95 10.86 -3.39
N LYS A 32 8.99 9.64 -3.89
CA LYS A 32 9.33 9.37 -5.29
C LYS A 32 8.13 9.61 -6.21
N THR A 33 6.96 9.24 -5.74
CA THR A 33 5.75 9.31 -6.55
C THR A 33 4.61 9.91 -5.72
N PRO A 34 4.59 11.25 -5.61
CA PRO A 34 3.59 11.91 -4.75
C PRO A 34 2.14 11.64 -5.14
N LYS A 35 1.90 11.35 -6.40
CA LYS A 35 0.54 11.07 -6.86
C LYS A 35 0.36 9.59 -7.19
N PHE A 36 0.97 8.73 -6.39
CA PHE A 36 0.89 7.30 -6.62
C PHE A 36 -0.56 6.84 -6.73
N THR A 37 -0.86 6.09 -7.77
CA THR A 37 -2.16 5.47 -7.98
C THR A 37 -1.92 4.00 -8.28
N GLY A 38 -2.47 3.13 -7.46
CA GLY A 38 -2.25 1.71 -7.60
C GLY A 38 -2.55 0.98 -6.33
N ALA A 39 -1.83 -0.10 -6.08
CA ALA A 39 -2.06 -0.93 -4.90
C ALA A 39 -0.75 -1.37 -4.27
N ILE A 40 -0.80 -1.59 -2.97
CA ILE A 40 0.33 -2.11 -2.21
C ILE A 40 -0.16 -3.35 -1.48
N VAL A 41 0.54 -4.47 -1.68
CA VAL A 41 0.17 -5.74 -1.06
C VAL A 41 1.32 -6.19 -0.17
N TYR A 42 1.01 -6.66 1.03
CA TYR A 42 2.03 -7.17 1.93
C TYR A 42 1.42 -8.12 2.96
N ILE A 43 2.30 -8.86 3.65
CA ILE A 43 1.88 -9.76 4.72
C ILE A 43 2.24 -9.08 6.03
N ASN A 44 1.27 -8.92 6.92
CA ASN A 44 1.52 -8.25 8.19
C ASN A 44 2.06 -9.22 9.25
N LYS A 45 2.26 -8.72 10.46
CA LYS A 45 2.81 -9.52 11.56
C LYS A 45 1.93 -10.71 11.93
N LYS A 46 0.64 -10.63 11.65
CA LYS A 46 -0.28 -11.71 11.95
C LYS A 46 -0.43 -12.68 10.79
N ASP A 47 0.50 -12.61 9.86
CA ASP A 47 0.54 -13.49 8.69
C ASP A 47 -0.71 -13.35 7.82
N ARG A 48 -1.25 -12.15 7.76
CA ARG A 48 -2.41 -11.86 6.93
C ARG A 48 -2.01 -11.00 5.75
N LYS A 49 -2.59 -11.29 4.60
CA LYS A 49 -2.36 -10.52 3.40
C LYS A 49 -3.17 -9.22 3.47
N ILE A 50 -2.48 -8.11 3.35
CA ILE A 50 -3.10 -6.79 3.39
C ILE A 50 -2.95 -6.14 2.02
N THR A 51 -4.04 -5.58 1.51
CA THR A 51 -4.02 -4.86 0.24
C THR A 51 -4.50 -3.43 0.50
N ARG A 52 -3.67 -2.47 0.12
CA ARG A 52 -4.01 -1.04 0.26
C ARG A 52 -4.10 -0.44 -1.12
N SER A 53 -5.18 0.28 -1.38
CA SER A 53 -5.39 0.94 -2.67
C SER A 53 -5.12 2.43 -2.52
N PHE A 54 -4.49 3.03 -3.54
CA PHE A 54 -4.14 4.45 -3.52
C PHE A 54 -4.62 5.15 -4.78
N ARG A 55 -4.99 6.40 -4.61
CA ARG A 55 -5.38 7.26 -5.71
C ARG A 55 -4.81 8.65 -5.49
N ASN A 56 -3.98 9.12 -6.42
CA ASN A 56 -3.31 10.42 -6.32
C ASN A 56 -2.57 10.61 -5.00
N GLY A 57 -1.91 9.55 -4.54
CA GLY A 57 -1.13 9.60 -3.33
C GLY A 57 -1.92 9.47 -2.04
N LYS A 58 -3.23 9.25 -2.14
CA LYS A 58 -4.07 9.11 -0.96
C LYS A 58 -4.59 7.69 -0.85
N ASP A 59 -4.59 7.15 0.37
CA ASP A 59 -5.09 5.82 0.64
C ASP A 59 -6.60 5.83 0.47
N ASN A 60 -7.08 4.99 -0.44
CA ASN A 60 -8.50 4.89 -0.75
C ASN A 60 -9.07 3.54 -0.36
N THR A 61 -8.29 2.76 0.37
CA THR A 61 -8.65 1.38 0.69
C THR A 61 -9.95 1.26 1.44
N TYR A 62 -10.08 2.07 2.48
CA TYR A 62 -11.20 1.92 3.36
C TYR A 62 -12.52 2.31 2.71
N GLY A 63 -12.47 2.99 1.61
CA GLY A 63 -13.68 3.28 0.88
C GLY A 63 -14.38 2.01 0.46
N ASP A 64 -13.65 0.91 0.35
CA ASP A 64 -14.20 -0.37 -0.03
C ASP A 64 -14.77 -1.13 1.15
N ASN A 65 -14.39 -0.78 2.35
CA ASN A 65 -14.75 -1.53 3.53
C ASN A 65 -15.78 -0.89 4.37
N GLN A 66 -16.15 0.20 4.05
CA GLN A 66 -16.93 0.90 4.98
C GLN A 66 -18.30 0.55 5.07
N TYR A 67 -18.04 0.25 5.04
CA TYR A 67 -18.87 0.25 5.31
C TYR A 67 -19.18 -0.25 6.13
N ASP A 68 -18.86 -0.67 6.21
CA ASP A 68 -18.92 -1.04 7.10
C ASP A 68 -19.13 -0.55 8.21
N PHE A 69 -19.05 -0.12 8.21
CA PHE A 69 -19.43 0.44 9.15
C PHE A 69 -20.21 0.93 9.52
N VAL A 70 -20.19 0.68 9.05
CA VAL A 70 -20.79 1.12 9.31
C VAL A 70 -21.46 1.40 9.47
N HIS A 71 -21.61 1.27 9.28
CA HIS A 71 -22.16 1.49 9.26
C HIS A 71 -22.64 1.68 9.64
#